data_0095db91d47b389e9d9166d349e4a5b1
#
_entry.id   0095db91d47b389e9d9166d349e4a5b1
#
_cell.length_a   1.000
_cell.length_b   1.000
_cell.length_c   1.000
_cell.angle_alpha   90.00
_cell.angle_beta   90.00
_cell.angle_gamma   90.00
#
_symmetry.space_group_name_H-M   'P 1'
#
loop_
_entity.id
_entity.type
_entity.pdbx_description
1 polymer ?
#
loop_
_entity_poly.entity_id
_entity_poly.type
_entity_poly.pdbx_seq_one_letter_code
_entity_poly.pdbx_strand_id
1 'polypeptide(L)'
;VKSYTVVANKNIKIAKNIGNIISTNFYRTEYSNDVKGVEFSSAIKNIYSMIIVSGQGNNTSSALFRKSVEEMEYLIKFFKGKKETVYGLAGIGDLYVSAVGGRNSKMGEYLGKGFTFKQAKKKFMREDTIEGADLAFEIAPYVFKKISNKKVPLMIALLKAIIKNNKLKINY
;
A
#
# COMPACT_ATOMS: atom_id res chain seq x y z
N VAL A 1 -20.46 -9.49 10.32
CA VAL A 1 -19.02 -9.22 10.10
C VAL A 1 -18.65 -7.96 10.85
N LYS A 2 -17.51 -7.97 11.55
CA LYS A 2 -16.97 -6.78 12.22
C LYS A 2 -15.99 -6.08 11.30
N SER A 3 -16.07 -4.75 11.24
CA SER A 3 -15.12 -3.88 10.53
C SER A 3 -14.29 -3.08 11.53
N TYR A 4 -13.06 -2.78 11.17
CA TYR A 4 -12.12 -2.02 11.98
C TYR A 4 -11.57 -0.85 11.17
N THR A 5 -11.36 0.29 11.84
CA THR A 5 -10.79 1.49 11.22
C THR A 5 -9.91 2.24 12.22
N VAL A 6 -9.08 3.15 11.70
CA VAL A 6 -8.25 4.03 12.53
C VAL A 6 -8.74 5.46 12.40
N VAL A 7 -9.02 6.09 13.53
CA VAL A 7 -9.31 7.53 13.61
C VAL A 7 -8.04 8.25 14.04
N ALA A 8 -7.53 9.12 13.19
CA ALA A 8 -6.29 9.84 13.45
C ALA A 8 -6.53 11.35 13.62
N ASN A 9 -5.98 11.93 14.68
CA ASN A 9 -5.95 13.37 14.92
C ASN A 9 -4.73 13.73 15.76
N LYS A 10 -4.07 14.85 15.50
CA LYS A 10 -2.93 15.33 16.31
C LYS A 10 -3.27 15.38 17.80
N ASN A 11 -4.49 15.77 18.13
CA ASN A 11 -5.03 15.67 19.49
C ASN A 11 -5.73 14.31 19.66
N ILE A 12 -5.09 13.40 20.39
CA ILE A 12 -5.61 12.05 20.63
C ILE A 12 -6.99 12.03 21.32
N LYS A 13 -7.32 13.04 22.13
CA LYS A 13 -8.63 13.14 22.76
C LYS A 13 -9.75 13.36 21.72
N ILE A 14 -9.47 14.15 20.69
CA ILE A 14 -10.39 14.36 19.57
C ILE A 14 -10.58 13.06 18.80
N ALA A 15 -9.49 12.35 18.47
CA ALA A 15 -9.57 11.05 17.80
C ALA A 15 -10.43 10.05 18.58
N LYS A 16 -10.22 9.98 19.91
CA LYS A 16 -11.01 9.11 20.80
C LYS A 16 -12.49 9.51 20.81
N ASN A 17 -12.81 10.80 20.95
CA ASN A 17 -14.19 11.27 20.97
C ASN A 17 -14.92 10.93 19.67
N ILE A 18 -14.31 11.23 18.51
CA ILE A 18 -14.89 10.91 17.21
C ILE A 18 -15.05 9.40 17.07
N GLY A 19 -14.02 8.63 17.39
CA GLY A 19 -14.07 7.20 17.28
C GLY A 19 -15.15 6.57 18.19
N ASN A 20 -15.35 7.06 19.40
CA ASN A 20 -16.42 6.60 20.29
C ASN A 20 -17.81 6.87 19.70
N ILE A 21 -18.00 8.01 19.03
CA ILE A 21 -19.28 8.37 18.39
C ILE A 21 -19.61 7.42 17.25
N ILE A 22 -18.61 7.05 16.42
CA ILE A 22 -18.83 6.21 15.24
C ILE A 22 -18.72 4.71 15.54
N SER A 23 -18.20 4.33 16.71
CA SER A 23 -18.08 2.92 17.09
C SER A 23 -19.43 2.28 17.36
N THR A 24 -19.58 1.05 16.86
CA THR A 24 -20.74 0.19 17.08
C THR A 24 -20.30 -1.23 17.42
N ASN A 25 -21.24 -2.13 17.65
CA ASN A 25 -20.92 -3.56 17.81
C ASN A 25 -20.26 -4.19 16.56
N PHE A 26 -20.47 -3.58 15.40
CA PHE A 26 -19.96 -4.08 14.10
C PHE A 26 -18.87 -3.22 13.51
N TYR A 27 -18.69 -1.98 13.98
CA TYR A 27 -17.67 -1.04 13.51
C TYR A 27 -16.82 -0.58 14.68
N ARG A 28 -15.57 -1.05 14.71
CA ARG A 28 -14.61 -0.81 15.78
C ARG A 28 -13.56 0.21 15.36
N THR A 29 -13.16 1.07 16.28
CA THR A 29 -12.17 2.13 16.02
C THR A 29 -10.94 1.96 16.88
N GLU A 30 -9.77 2.13 16.26
CA GLU A 30 -8.50 2.40 16.91
C GLU A 30 -8.18 3.89 16.80
N TYR A 31 -7.28 4.39 17.62
CA TYR A 31 -6.97 5.81 17.70
C TYR A 31 -5.47 6.06 17.50
N SER A 32 -5.15 7.08 16.71
CA SER A 32 -3.76 7.48 16.48
C SER A 32 -3.60 9.00 16.61
N ASN A 33 -2.47 9.44 17.13
CA ASN A 33 -2.05 10.83 17.03
C ASN A 33 -1.05 11.07 15.87
N ASP A 34 -0.76 10.02 15.10
CA ASP A 34 0.12 10.06 13.92
C ASP A 34 -0.71 10.14 12.65
N VAL A 35 -1.29 11.32 12.38
CA VAL A 35 -2.09 11.55 11.17
C VAL A 35 -1.30 11.22 9.92
N LYS A 36 -0.03 11.68 9.84
CA LYS A 36 0.81 11.41 8.66
C LYS A 36 1.07 9.93 8.44
N GLY A 37 1.44 9.21 9.51
CA GLY A 37 1.69 7.77 9.40
C GLY A 37 0.46 7.00 8.93
N VAL A 38 -0.72 7.33 9.45
CA VAL A 38 -1.99 6.71 9.04
C VAL A 38 -2.30 7.01 7.57
N GLU A 39 -2.26 8.28 7.16
CA GLU A 39 -2.55 8.68 5.77
C GLU A 39 -1.58 8.05 4.77
N PHE A 40 -0.27 8.15 5.02
CA PHE A 40 0.72 7.58 4.12
C PHE A 40 0.64 6.05 4.06
N SER A 41 0.46 5.36 5.18
CA SER A 41 0.30 3.91 5.20
C SER A 41 -0.89 3.48 4.35
N SER A 42 -2.04 4.12 4.54
CA SER A 42 -3.27 3.83 3.79
C SER A 42 -3.15 4.13 2.29
N ALA A 43 -2.34 5.10 1.90
CA ALA A 43 -2.09 5.39 0.49
C ALA A 43 -1.15 4.36 -0.16
N ILE A 44 0.04 4.16 0.42
CA ILE A 44 1.08 3.33 -0.20
C ILE A 44 0.81 1.82 -0.13
N LYS A 45 -0.07 1.35 0.76
CA LYS A 45 -0.49 -0.07 0.80
C LYS A 45 -0.98 -0.57 -0.56
N ASN A 46 -1.66 0.29 -1.33
CA ASN A 46 -2.19 -0.06 -2.65
C ASN A 46 -1.09 -0.36 -3.67
N ILE A 47 0.06 0.29 -3.55
CA ILE A 47 1.25 0.00 -4.34
C ILE A 47 1.85 -1.34 -3.91
N TYR A 48 2.06 -1.52 -2.59
CA TYR A 48 2.70 -2.72 -2.07
C TYR A 48 1.83 -3.97 -2.19
N SER A 49 0.50 -3.85 -2.15
CA SER A 49 -0.38 -5.00 -2.40
C SER A 49 -0.20 -5.58 -3.81
N MET A 50 -0.01 -4.74 -4.84
CA MET A 50 0.34 -5.21 -6.19
C MET A 50 1.67 -5.96 -6.20
N ILE A 51 2.68 -5.46 -5.48
CA ILE A 51 4.00 -6.08 -5.38
C ILE A 51 3.91 -7.46 -4.72
N ILE A 52 3.22 -7.55 -3.60
CA ILE A 52 3.09 -8.80 -2.83
C ILE A 52 2.48 -9.91 -3.69
N VAL A 53 1.38 -9.60 -4.36
CA VAL A 53 0.65 -10.59 -5.16
C VAL A 53 1.40 -10.95 -6.45
N SER A 54 2.23 -10.04 -6.97
CA SER A 54 3.06 -10.34 -8.14
C SER A 54 4.05 -11.50 -7.93
N GLY A 55 4.28 -11.91 -6.68
CA GLY A 55 5.15 -13.02 -6.31
C GLY A 55 4.69 -14.40 -6.78
N GLN A 56 3.40 -14.56 -7.16
CA GLN A 56 2.82 -15.77 -7.74
C GLN A 56 2.93 -17.04 -6.87
N GLY A 57 3.09 -16.90 -5.57
CA GLY A 57 3.13 -18.03 -4.64
C GLY A 57 3.34 -17.56 -3.20
N ASN A 58 2.83 -18.35 -2.24
CA ASN A 58 2.78 -17.96 -0.83
C ASN A 58 4.15 -17.64 -0.24
N ASN A 59 5.17 -18.44 -0.56
CA ASN A 59 6.53 -18.22 -0.04
C ASN A 59 7.12 -16.90 -0.58
N THR A 60 7.07 -16.68 -1.90
CA THR A 60 7.54 -15.45 -2.51
C THR A 60 6.73 -14.24 -2.04
N SER A 61 5.40 -14.36 -1.96
CA SER A 61 4.53 -13.29 -1.48
C SER A 61 4.83 -12.94 -0.01
N SER A 62 5.18 -13.90 0.84
CA SER A 62 5.57 -13.63 2.23
C SER A 62 6.89 -12.85 2.32
N ALA A 63 7.87 -13.20 1.49
CA ALA A 63 9.13 -12.46 1.41
C ALA A 63 8.92 -11.02 0.91
N LEU A 64 8.07 -10.85 -0.12
CA LEU A 64 7.68 -9.53 -0.63
C LEU A 64 6.88 -8.74 0.41
N PHE A 65 5.99 -9.39 1.17
CA PHE A 65 5.26 -8.74 2.26
C PHE A 65 6.22 -8.18 3.31
N ARG A 66 7.13 -9.00 3.82
CA ARG A 66 8.15 -8.56 4.79
C ARG A 66 8.95 -7.37 4.26
N LYS A 67 9.43 -7.47 3.01
CA LYS A 67 10.21 -6.40 2.37
C LYS A 67 9.39 -5.14 2.14
N SER A 68 8.11 -5.29 1.79
CA SER A 68 7.18 -4.16 1.65
C SER A 68 7.00 -3.41 2.97
N VAL A 69 6.89 -4.13 4.08
CA VAL A 69 6.78 -3.52 5.42
C VAL A 69 8.04 -2.71 5.77
N GLU A 70 9.24 -3.22 5.45
CA GLU A 70 10.50 -2.49 5.64
C GLU A 70 10.55 -1.19 4.81
N GLU A 71 10.12 -1.24 3.55
CA GLU A 71 10.07 -0.04 2.71
C GLU A 71 9.00 0.96 3.19
N MET A 72 7.83 0.47 3.62
CA MET A 72 6.79 1.31 4.23
C MET A 72 7.31 2.01 5.49
N GLU A 73 8.01 1.29 6.37
CA GLU A 73 8.62 1.87 7.56
C GLU A 73 9.58 3.01 7.22
N TYR A 74 10.44 2.79 6.22
CA TYR A 74 11.34 3.82 5.74
C TYR A 74 10.58 5.05 5.19
N LEU A 75 9.56 4.83 4.36
CA LEU A 75 8.77 5.91 3.76
C LEU A 75 8.00 6.70 4.79
N ILE A 76 7.32 6.03 5.73
CA ILE A 76 6.57 6.71 6.80
C ILE A 76 7.50 7.60 7.61
N LYS A 77 8.68 7.11 7.98
CA LYS A 77 9.70 7.89 8.68
C LYS A 77 10.22 9.06 7.83
N PHE A 78 10.45 8.84 6.54
CA PHE A 78 10.89 9.88 5.60
C PHE A 78 9.89 11.04 5.53
N PHE A 79 8.58 10.73 5.52
CA PHE A 79 7.50 11.72 5.56
C PHE A 79 7.13 12.20 6.97
N LYS A 80 7.97 11.90 7.97
CA LYS A 80 7.81 12.33 9.36
C LYS A 80 6.55 11.81 10.05
N GLY A 81 6.08 10.63 9.67
CA GLY A 81 5.19 9.78 10.45
C GLY A 81 5.99 8.90 11.41
N LYS A 82 5.28 8.22 12.29
CA LYS A 82 5.86 7.27 13.25
C LYS A 82 5.97 5.89 12.60
N LYS A 83 7.16 5.29 12.64
CA LYS A 83 7.38 3.94 12.07
C LYS A 83 6.45 2.88 12.66
N GLU A 84 6.10 3.03 13.93
CA GLU A 84 5.22 2.13 14.67
C GLU A 84 3.83 2.04 14.05
N THR A 85 3.37 3.09 13.37
CA THR A 85 2.07 3.11 12.67
C THR A 85 2.00 2.06 11.56
N VAL A 86 3.14 1.70 10.95
CA VAL A 86 3.20 0.66 9.93
C VAL A 86 2.76 -0.70 10.47
N TYR A 87 3.06 -0.98 11.74
CA TYR A 87 2.74 -2.26 12.38
C TYR A 87 1.30 -2.35 12.91
N GLY A 88 0.56 -1.26 12.85
CA GLY A 88 -0.85 -1.19 13.25
C GLY A 88 -1.82 -1.52 12.12
N LEU A 89 -3.09 -1.31 12.43
CA LEU A 89 -4.20 -1.57 11.52
C LEU A 89 -4.10 -0.77 10.21
N ALA A 90 -3.71 0.51 10.28
CA ALA A 90 -3.54 1.38 9.10
C ALA A 90 -2.34 1.02 8.22
N GLY A 91 -1.40 0.22 8.72
CA GLY A 91 -0.24 -0.28 7.98
C GLY A 91 -0.43 -1.73 7.54
N ILE A 92 0.19 -2.67 8.29
CA ILE A 92 0.17 -4.09 7.92
C ILE A 92 -1.22 -4.70 7.89
N GLY A 93 -2.15 -4.24 8.75
CA GLY A 93 -3.52 -4.73 8.75
C GLY A 93 -4.21 -4.44 7.41
N ASP A 94 -4.15 -3.20 6.97
CA ASP A 94 -4.78 -2.74 5.74
C ASP A 94 -4.02 -3.24 4.49
N LEU A 95 -2.68 -3.40 4.60
CA LEU A 95 -1.86 -4.04 3.57
C LEU A 95 -2.27 -5.50 3.35
N TYR A 96 -2.50 -6.25 4.43
CA TYR A 96 -2.95 -7.64 4.36
C TYR A 96 -4.28 -7.75 3.62
N VAL A 97 -5.28 -6.95 4.01
CA VAL A 97 -6.61 -6.95 3.36
C VAL A 97 -6.48 -6.61 1.87
N SER A 98 -5.65 -5.61 1.54
CA SER A 98 -5.43 -5.18 0.16
C SER A 98 -4.65 -6.20 -0.69
N ALA A 99 -3.83 -7.04 -0.07
CA ALA A 99 -3.11 -8.12 -0.75
C ALA A 99 -3.97 -9.36 -0.96
N VAL A 100 -4.84 -9.69 0.00
CA VAL A 100 -5.73 -10.88 -0.09
C VAL A 100 -6.79 -10.72 -1.19
N GLY A 101 -7.18 -9.49 -1.52
CA GLY A 101 -8.19 -9.27 -2.56
C GLY A 101 -8.29 -7.82 -3.00
N GLY A 102 -9.12 -7.60 -4.01
CA GLY A 102 -9.39 -6.28 -4.57
C GLY A 102 -8.67 -5.99 -5.88
N ARG A 103 -8.88 -4.80 -6.41
CA ARG A 103 -8.42 -4.41 -7.76
C ARG A 103 -6.90 -4.28 -7.86
N ASN A 104 -6.25 -3.75 -6.83
CA ASN A 104 -4.78 -3.66 -6.78
C ASN A 104 -4.14 -5.06 -6.74
N SER A 105 -4.66 -5.97 -5.90
CA SER A 105 -4.23 -7.36 -5.83
C SER A 105 -4.33 -8.04 -7.21
N LYS A 106 -5.49 -7.93 -7.86
CA LYS A 106 -5.74 -8.49 -9.20
C LYS A 106 -4.77 -7.92 -10.25
N MET A 107 -4.49 -6.62 -10.22
CA MET A 107 -3.47 -6.02 -11.10
C MET A 107 -2.09 -6.61 -10.82
N GLY A 108 -1.71 -6.75 -9.55
CA GLY A 108 -0.45 -7.39 -9.13
C GLY A 108 -0.29 -8.79 -9.68
N GLU A 109 -1.35 -9.59 -9.65
CA GLU A 109 -1.36 -10.95 -10.24
C GLU A 109 -1.02 -10.93 -11.73
N TYR A 110 -1.64 -10.04 -12.51
CA TYR A 110 -1.34 -9.93 -13.94
C TYR A 110 0.08 -9.44 -14.20
N LEU A 111 0.58 -8.48 -13.43
CA LEU A 111 1.96 -8.02 -13.53
C LEU A 111 2.94 -9.16 -13.23
N GLY A 112 2.66 -9.99 -12.21
CA GLY A 112 3.45 -11.18 -11.88
C GLY A 112 3.42 -12.23 -12.98
N LYS A 113 2.31 -12.40 -13.68
CA LYS A 113 2.18 -13.26 -14.87
C LYS A 113 2.92 -12.71 -16.11
N GLY A 114 3.60 -11.58 -15.99
CA GLY A 114 4.40 -10.99 -17.05
C GLY A 114 3.65 -10.09 -18.03
N PHE A 115 2.40 -9.72 -17.75
CA PHE A 115 1.73 -8.67 -18.50
C PHE A 115 2.27 -7.29 -18.12
N THR A 116 2.31 -6.36 -19.07
CA THR A 116 2.53 -4.95 -18.74
C THR A 116 1.24 -4.34 -18.19
N PHE A 117 1.35 -3.21 -17.50
CA PHE A 117 0.19 -2.52 -16.94
C PHE A 117 -0.91 -2.26 -17.99
N LYS A 118 -0.54 -1.70 -19.17
CA LYS A 118 -1.50 -1.42 -20.24
C LYS A 118 -2.12 -2.68 -20.82
N GLN A 119 -1.35 -3.78 -20.95
CA GLN A 119 -1.88 -5.06 -21.40
C GLN A 119 -2.90 -5.62 -20.42
N ALA A 120 -2.57 -5.66 -19.12
CA ALA A 120 -3.46 -6.14 -18.07
C ALA A 120 -4.74 -5.29 -18.01
N LYS A 121 -4.59 -3.97 -18.00
CA LYS A 121 -5.71 -3.03 -18.00
C LYS A 121 -6.65 -3.24 -19.18
N LYS A 122 -6.11 -3.29 -20.40
CA LYS A 122 -6.90 -3.45 -21.63
C LYS A 122 -7.62 -4.80 -21.70
N LYS A 123 -6.96 -5.88 -21.29
CA LYS A 123 -7.45 -7.25 -21.50
C LYS A 123 -8.39 -7.73 -20.40
N PHE A 124 -8.11 -7.38 -19.15
CA PHE A 124 -8.74 -8.02 -17.98
C PHE A 124 -9.44 -7.06 -17.01
N MET A 125 -9.08 -5.76 -17.05
CA MET A 125 -9.52 -4.79 -16.03
C MET A 125 -9.94 -3.45 -16.66
N ARG A 126 -10.62 -3.51 -17.80
CA ARG A 126 -10.90 -2.34 -18.63
C ARG A 126 -11.63 -1.24 -17.87
N GLU A 127 -12.65 -1.60 -17.10
CA GLU A 127 -13.51 -0.68 -16.35
C GLU A 127 -13.05 -0.49 -14.87
N ASP A 128 -12.06 -1.25 -14.44
CA ASP A 128 -11.59 -1.17 -13.04
C ASP A 128 -10.72 0.08 -12.82
N THR A 129 -10.97 0.85 -11.76
CA THR A 129 -10.03 1.84 -11.24
C THR A 129 -8.96 1.14 -10.41
N ILE A 130 -7.69 1.44 -10.63
CA ILE A 130 -6.55 0.84 -9.93
C ILE A 130 -5.87 1.93 -9.11
N GLU A 131 -6.32 2.14 -7.89
CA GLU A 131 -5.88 3.24 -7.03
C GLU A 131 -4.36 3.27 -6.83
N GLY A 132 -3.74 2.09 -6.71
CA GLY A 132 -2.28 2.00 -6.59
C GLY A 132 -1.54 2.42 -7.85
N ALA A 133 -2.13 2.26 -9.04
CA ALA A 133 -1.55 2.74 -10.28
C ALA A 133 -1.74 4.25 -10.44
N ASP A 134 -2.91 4.78 -10.09
CA ASP A 134 -3.17 6.21 -10.10
C ASP A 134 -2.20 6.93 -9.16
N LEU A 135 -2.04 6.43 -7.94
CA LEU A 135 -1.04 6.91 -6.99
C LEU A 135 0.39 6.81 -7.57
N ALA A 136 0.72 5.71 -8.25
CA ALA A 136 2.04 5.52 -8.85
C ALA A 136 2.35 6.60 -9.89
N PHE A 137 1.38 6.99 -10.73
CA PHE A 137 1.55 8.09 -11.68
C PHE A 137 1.82 9.43 -10.99
N GLU A 138 1.13 9.70 -9.88
CA GLU A 138 1.28 10.95 -9.14
C GLU A 138 2.61 11.05 -8.41
N ILE A 139 3.02 9.98 -7.70
CA ILE A 139 4.19 10.06 -6.82
C ILE A 139 5.51 9.76 -7.51
N ALA A 140 5.51 9.08 -8.66
CA ALA A 140 6.74 8.63 -9.32
C ALA A 140 7.77 9.75 -9.55
N PRO A 141 7.40 10.95 -10.04
CA PRO A 141 8.38 12.03 -10.24
C PRO A 141 9.09 12.44 -8.95
N TYR A 142 8.35 12.50 -7.85
CA TYR A 142 8.89 12.81 -6.54
C TYR A 142 9.79 11.69 -6.02
N VAL A 143 9.31 10.45 -6.07
CA VAL A 143 10.04 9.27 -5.59
C VAL A 143 11.36 9.11 -6.33
N PHE A 144 11.37 9.19 -7.66
CA PHE A 144 12.59 9.06 -8.46
C PHE A 144 13.61 10.18 -8.18
N LYS A 145 13.15 11.37 -7.83
CA LYS A 145 14.02 12.54 -7.57
C LYS A 145 14.54 12.59 -6.14
N LYS A 146 13.73 12.18 -5.16
CA LYS A 146 13.98 12.48 -3.73
C LYS A 146 14.26 11.27 -2.87
N ILE A 147 13.92 10.07 -3.31
CA ILE A 147 14.05 8.86 -2.52
C ILE A 147 15.11 7.93 -3.13
N SER A 148 16.01 7.45 -2.29
CA SER A 148 17.06 6.53 -2.74
C SER A 148 16.48 5.20 -3.22
N ASN A 149 16.82 4.80 -4.44
CA ASN A 149 16.42 3.51 -5.02
C ASN A 149 16.83 2.31 -4.16
N LYS A 150 17.93 2.43 -3.40
CA LYS A 150 18.41 1.37 -2.50
C LYS A 150 17.51 1.20 -1.28
N LYS A 151 16.73 2.20 -0.91
CA LYS A 151 15.86 2.18 0.27
C LYS A 151 14.44 1.67 -0.03
N VAL A 152 13.99 1.80 -1.27
CA VAL A 152 12.65 1.40 -1.70
C VAL A 152 12.70 0.66 -3.06
N PRO A 153 13.51 -0.41 -3.19
CA PRO A 153 13.71 -1.10 -4.46
C PRO A 153 12.43 -1.70 -5.03
N LEU A 154 11.52 -2.21 -4.19
CA LEU A 154 10.25 -2.78 -4.63
C LEU A 154 9.33 -1.70 -5.21
N MET A 155 9.17 -0.60 -4.50
CA MET A 155 8.39 0.54 -5.01
C MET A 155 8.95 1.03 -6.34
N ILE A 156 10.26 1.24 -6.44
CA ILE A 156 10.92 1.68 -7.68
C ILE A 156 10.68 0.70 -8.83
N ALA A 157 10.74 -0.61 -8.58
CA ALA A 157 10.46 -1.62 -9.59
C ALA A 157 9.04 -1.50 -10.14
N LEU A 158 8.04 -1.37 -9.25
CA LEU A 158 6.65 -1.22 -9.65
C LEU A 158 6.39 0.11 -10.36
N LEU A 159 6.89 1.23 -9.83
CA LEU A 159 6.75 2.54 -10.48
C LEU A 159 7.31 2.52 -11.90
N LYS A 160 8.50 1.94 -12.10
CA LYS A 160 9.08 1.78 -13.45
C LYS A 160 8.22 0.92 -14.36
N ALA A 161 7.66 -0.19 -13.85
CA ALA A 161 6.80 -1.07 -14.62
C ALA A 161 5.52 -0.36 -15.08
N ILE A 162 4.87 0.41 -14.21
CA ILE A 162 3.63 1.14 -14.51
C ILE A 162 3.92 2.32 -15.46
N ILE A 163 4.83 3.23 -15.06
CA ILE A 163 5.09 4.48 -15.78
C ILE A 163 5.67 4.23 -17.19
N LYS A 164 6.63 3.31 -17.29
CA LYS A 164 7.27 2.97 -18.57
C LYS A 164 6.55 1.85 -19.33
N ASN A 165 5.47 1.34 -18.76
CA ASN A 165 4.72 0.20 -19.29
C ASN A 165 5.61 -1.03 -19.61
N ASN A 166 6.57 -1.31 -18.73
CA ASN A 166 7.45 -2.46 -18.82
C ASN A 166 6.87 -3.65 -18.04
N LYS A 167 7.38 -4.86 -18.30
CA LYS A 167 7.15 -6.00 -17.41
C LYS A 167 7.75 -5.73 -16.04
N LEU A 168 7.03 -6.11 -14.98
CA LEU A 168 7.54 -6.00 -13.63
C LEU A 168 8.74 -6.93 -13.44
N LYS A 169 9.87 -6.39 -12.98
CA LYS A 169 11.06 -7.14 -12.62
C LYS A 169 11.46 -6.76 -11.21
N ILE A 170 11.38 -7.73 -10.31
CA ILE A 170 11.81 -7.59 -8.91
C ILE A 170 13.09 -8.41 -8.75
N ASN A 171 14.17 -7.74 -8.39
CA ASN A 171 15.43 -8.40 -8.04
C ASN A 171 15.41 -8.63 -6.51
N TYR A 172 15.54 -9.88 -6.12
CA TYR A 172 15.57 -10.32 -4.73
C TYR A 172 16.96 -10.16 -4.12
#